data_5732dbf4014b02f401f73fb64604aa72
#
_entry.id   5732dbf4014b02f401f73fb64604aa72
#
_cell.length_a   1.000
_cell.length_b   1.000
_cell.length_c   1.000
_cell.angle_alpha   90.00
_cell.angle_beta   90.00
_cell.angle_gamma   90.00
#
_symmetry.space_group_name_H-M   'P 1'
#
loop_
_entity.id
_entity.type
_entity.pdbx_description
1 polymer ?
#
loop_
_entity_poly.entity_id
_entity_poly.type
_entity_poly.pdbx_seq_one_letter_code
_entity_poly.pdbx_strand_id
1 'polypeptide(L)'
;MLSERKENVLKLIVEEYVRTIKPVGSKNICDILNCSSATVRNEMQSLEEDGYLEKTHTSSGRVPSEKGYRYYVDNLMKPKEMTGEEVLNLQKIFNNTQLELNDSISKSLQIISDMTNYTAVILENKKCQNLLKQVEVIPINDENVIAIVVTDTGHVENKMINIKGSNITEVKKIVELINKMIVGTPINEVSSKLEFEIKPIISAYVMHYETIYNAFYNAFNNFRDDNEVFVKGKEKILELPEFNEVDKIKKIVTKLDSDSLKDLEESSDDISIYIGSENELDDNLTIIKTKVIIDNQERTLAIVGPKRMEYDKVVSMLDYIKKNIGGRDNGW
;
A
#
# COMPACT_ATOMS: atom_id res chain seq x y z
N MET A 1 -15.78 -14.69 -26.13
CA MET A 1 -16.26 -15.37 -24.91
C MET A 1 -15.99 -16.85 -25.04
N LEU A 2 -15.53 -17.48 -23.97
CA LEU A 2 -15.37 -18.93 -23.91
C LEU A 2 -16.75 -19.61 -23.90
N SER A 3 -16.82 -20.90 -24.26
CA SER A 3 -18.04 -21.68 -24.05
C SER A 3 -18.21 -21.97 -22.56
N GLU A 4 -19.43 -22.15 -22.07
CA GLU A 4 -19.73 -22.49 -20.67
C GLU A 4 -18.89 -23.66 -20.15
N ARG A 5 -18.65 -24.68 -21.00
CA ARG A 5 -17.81 -25.81 -20.63
C ARG A 5 -16.34 -25.44 -20.45
N LYS A 6 -15.77 -24.60 -21.35
CA LYS A 6 -14.41 -24.07 -21.21
C LYS A 6 -14.27 -23.20 -19.96
N GLU A 7 -15.27 -22.37 -19.67
CA GLU A 7 -15.31 -21.56 -18.47
C GLU A 7 -15.27 -22.40 -17.20
N ASN A 8 -16.08 -23.45 -17.13
CA ASN A 8 -16.11 -24.36 -16.00
C ASN A 8 -14.78 -25.13 -15.85
N VAL A 9 -14.16 -25.56 -16.96
CA VAL A 9 -12.83 -26.20 -16.93
C VAL A 9 -11.77 -25.22 -16.43
N LEU A 10 -11.73 -23.98 -16.96
CA LEU A 10 -10.77 -22.95 -16.56
C LEU A 10 -10.94 -22.60 -15.07
N LYS A 11 -12.17 -22.38 -14.63
CA LYS A 11 -12.51 -22.09 -13.24
C LYS A 11 -11.96 -23.16 -12.30
N LEU A 12 -12.27 -24.42 -12.55
CA LEU A 12 -11.81 -25.54 -11.71
C LEU A 12 -10.28 -25.70 -11.72
N ILE A 13 -9.63 -25.42 -12.86
CA ILE A 13 -8.16 -25.46 -12.91
C ILE A 13 -7.54 -24.34 -12.08
N VAL A 14 -8.08 -23.12 -12.14
CA VAL A 14 -7.61 -22.00 -11.30
C VAL A 14 -7.79 -22.32 -9.83
N GLU A 15 -9.00 -22.70 -9.40
CA GLU A 15 -9.31 -22.99 -8.00
C GLU A 15 -8.48 -24.14 -7.46
N GLU A 16 -8.31 -25.23 -8.22
CA GLU A 16 -7.50 -26.38 -7.80
C GLU A 16 -6.00 -26.04 -7.74
N TYR A 17 -5.50 -25.25 -8.69
CA TYR A 17 -4.10 -24.82 -8.69
C TYR A 17 -3.78 -23.86 -7.54
N VAL A 18 -4.66 -22.90 -7.26
CA VAL A 18 -4.54 -22.02 -6.09
C VAL A 18 -4.46 -22.84 -4.80
N ARG A 19 -5.28 -23.86 -4.66
CA ARG A 19 -5.35 -24.71 -3.47
C ARG A 19 -4.14 -25.64 -3.30
N THR A 20 -3.64 -26.23 -4.40
CA THR A 20 -2.67 -27.35 -4.33
C THR A 20 -1.25 -26.99 -4.75
N ILE A 21 -1.10 -25.89 -5.50
CA ILE A 21 0.17 -25.47 -6.13
C ILE A 21 0.75 -26.54 -7.08
N LYS A 22 -0.09 -27.44 -7.53
CA LYS A 22 0.31 -28.54 -8.42
C LYS A 22 -0.40 -28.44 -9.75
N PRO A 23 0.31 -28.70 -10.88
CA PRO A 23 -0.33 -28.73 -12.19
C PRO A 23 -1.55 -29.64 -12.19
N VAL A 24 -2.67 -29.16 -12.72
CA VAL A 24 -3.96 -29.83 -12.67
C VAL A 24 -4.11 -30.78 -13.86
N GLY A 25 -4.34 -32.07 -13.59
CA GLY A 25 -4.61 -33.07 -14.60
C GLY A 25 -6.11 -33.22 -14.91
N SER A 26 -6.47 -33.68 -16.11
CA SER A 26 -7.88 -33.90 -16.49
C SER A 26 -8.65 -34.82 -15.53
N LYS A 27 -7.97 -35.79 -14.92
CA LYS A 27 -8.58 -36.68 -13.94
C LYS A 27 -9.01 -35.97 -12.65
N ASN A 28 -8.38 -34.91 -12.28
CA ASN A 28 -8.68 -34.19 -11.04
C ASN A 28 -10.04 -33.48 -11.08
N ILE A 29 -10.50 -33.13 -12.28
CA ILE A 29 -11.71 -32.32 -12.47
C ILE A 29 -12.83 -33.01 -13.27
N CYS A 30 -12.56 -34.17 -13.86
CA CYS A 30 -13.55 -34.89 -14.68
C CYS A 30 -14.78 -35.31 -13.87
N ASP A 31 -14.61 -35.74 -12.62
CA ASP A 31 -15.72 -36.18 -11.76
C ASP A 31 -16.63 -35.01 -11.38
N ILE A 32 -16.06 -33.82 -11.14
CA ILE A 32 -16.81 -32.58 -10.81
C ILE A 32 -17.64 -32.14 -12.01
N LEU A 33 -17.09 -32.29 -13.23
CA LEU A 33 -17.75 -31.87 -14.47
C LEU A 33 -18.69 -32.93 -15.05
N ASN A 34 -18.77 -34.10 -14.45
CA ASN A 34 -19.51 -35.23 -15.00
C ASN A 34 -19.15 -35.50 -16.48
N CYS A 35 -17.89 -35.37 -16.84
CA CYS A 35 -17.38 -35.55 -18.20
C CYS A 35 -16.26 -36.55 -18.24
N SER A 36 -16.04 -37.20 -19.41
CA SER A 36 -14.89 -38.07 -19.58
C SER A 36 -13.56 -37.31 -19.47
N SER A 37 -12.52 -37.96 -18.93
CA SER A 37 -11.17 -37.37 -18.88
C SER A 37 -10.63 -37.00 -20.27
N ALA A 38 -11.07 -37.68 -21.32
CA ALA A 38 -10.74 -37.35 -22.72
C ALA A 38 -11.39 -36.03 -23.15
N THR A 39 -12.65 -35.80 -22.82
CA THR A 39 -13.36 -34.56 -23.09
C THR A 39 -12.68 -33.40 -22.38
N VAL A 40 -12.43 -33.55 -21.06
CA VAL A 40 -11.74 -32.52 -20.28
C VAL A 40 -10.35 -32.21 -20.87
N ARG A 41 -9.59 -33.23 -21.31
CA ARG A 41 -8.27 -33.02 -21.92
C ARG A 41 -8.35 -32.24 -23.21
N ASN A 42 -9.36 -32.44 -24.05
CA ASN A 42 -9.57 -31.66 -25.28
C ASN A 42 -9.88 -30.18 -24.97
N GLU A 43 -10.75 -29.94 -23.96
CA GLU A 43 -11.02 -28.55 -23.53
C GLU A 43 -9.76 -27.87 -22.93
N MET A 44 -8.96 -28.62 -22.13
CA MET A 44 -7.69 -28.09 -21.60
C MET A 44 -6.70 -27.77 -22.73
N GLN A 45 -6.63 -28.61 -23.77
CA GLN A 45 -5.78 -28.36 -24.94
C GLN A 45 -6.24 -27.11 -25.67
N SER A 46 -7.53 -26.98 -25.91
CA SER A 46 -8.08 -25.78 -26.57
C SER A 46 -7.85 -24.50 -25.75
N LEU A 47 -8.00 -24.57 -24.42
CA LEU A 47 -7.68 -23.44 -23.52
C LEU A 47 -6.17 -23.09 -23.52
N GLU A 48 -5.29 -24.08 -23.70
CA GLU A 48 -3.85 -23.89 -23.87
C GLU A 48 -3.56 -23.20 -25.22
N GLU A 49 -4.17 -23.66 -26.31
CA GLU A 49 -4.03 -23.05 -27.65
C GLU A 49 -4.57 -21.63 -27.68
N ASP A 50 -5.66 -21.35 -26.94
CA ASP A 50 -6.24 -20.02 -26.76
C ASP A 50 -5.43 -19.12 -25.77
N GLY A 51 -4.38 -19.67 -25.13
CA GLY A 51 -3.47 -18.98 -24.22
C GLY A 51 -3.97 -18.75 -22.80
N TYR A 52 -5.03 -19.44 -22.35
CA TYR A 52 -5.55 -19.35 -20.98
C TYR A 52 -4.87 -20.31 -20.01
N LEU A 53 -4.26 -21.38 -20.53
CA LEU A 53 -3.52 -22.36 -19.77
C LEU A 53 -2.11 -22.54 -20.31
N GLU A 54 -1.21 -22.99 -19.46
CA GLU A 54 0.18 -23.31 -19.80
C GLU A 54 0.50 -24.75 -19.40
N LYS A 55 1.41 -25.35 -20.17
CA LYS A 55 1.95 -26.68 -19.85
C LYS A 55 3.27 -26.52 -19.13
N THR A 56 3.40 -27.16 -17.98
CA THR A 56 4.69 -27.21 -17.28
C THR A 56 5.61 -28.26 -17.90
N HIS A 57 6.91 -27.97 -17.94
CA HIS A 57 7.92 -28.84 -18.56
C HIS A 57 7.99 -30.27 -17.97
N THR A 58 7.49 -30.45 -16.75
CA THR A 58 7.66 -31.68 -15.96
C THR A 58 6.41 -32.53 -15.83
N SER A 59 5.24 -32.08 -16.29
CA SER A 59 3.98 -32.78 -16.08
C SER A 59 3.01 -32.72 -17.25
N SER A 60 2.09 -33.68 -17.33
CA SER A 60 0.95 -33.67 -18.27
C SER A 60 -0.18 -32.74 -17.82
N GLY A 61 -0.07 -32.13 -16.63
CA GLY A 61 -1.02 -31.15 -16.08
C GLY A 61 -0.91 -29.80 -16.73
N ARG A 62 -1.88 -28.93 -16.41
CA ARG A 62 -1.93 -27.54 -16.84
C ARG A 62 -1.94 -26.62 -15.63
N VAL A 63 -1.40 -25.43 -15.82
CA VAL A 63 -1.47 -24.31 -14.87
C VAL A 63 -2.14 -23.13 -15.55
N PRO A 64 -2.81 -22.25 -14.81
CA PRO A 64 -3.37 -21.03 -15.39
C PRO A 64 -2.24 -20.10 -15.90
N SER A 65 -2.41 -19.53 -17.09
CA SER A 65 -1.60 -18.41 -17.57
C SER A 65 -2.06 -17.11 -16.90
N GLU A 66 -1.33 -16.02 -17.11
CA GLU A 66 -1.76 -14.68 -16.67
C GLU A 66 -3.11 -14.30 -17.29
N LYS A 67 -3.29 -14.56 -18.59
CA LYS A 67 -4.58 -14.40 -19.28
C LYS A 67 -5.69 -15.26 -18.69
N GLY A 68 -5.36 -16.46 -18.21
CA GLY A 68 -6.29 -17.36 -17.54
C GLY A 68 -6.75 -16.82 -16.19
N TYR A 69 -5.83 -16.31 -15.38
CA TYR A 69 -6.17 -15.64 -14.11
C TYR A 69 -7.00 -14.38 -14.34
N ARG A 70 -6.64 -13.55 -15.33
CA ARG A 70 -7.40 -12.35 -15.68
C ARG A 70 -8.84 -12.69 -16.08
N TYR A 71 -9.02 -13.68 -16.96
CA TYR A 71 -10.35 -14.13 -17.37
C TYR A 71 -11.18 -14.67 -16.19
N TYR A 72 -10.52 -15.44 -15.30
CA TYR A 72 -11.16 -15.95 -14.08
C TYR A 72 -11.65 -14.82 -13.19
N VAL A 73 -10.82 -13.83 -12.91
CA VAL A 73 -11.17 -12.68 -12.07
C VAL A 73 -12.32 -11.87 -12.66
N ASP A 74 -12.26 -11.58 -13.96
CA ASP A 74 -13.22 -10.69 -14.61
C ASP A 74 -14.58 -11.35 -14.87
N ASN A 75 -14.64 -12.69 -15.06
CA ASN A 75 -15.83 -13.34 -15.57
C ASN A 75 -16.34 -14.52 -14.70
N LEU A 76 -15.48 -15.19 -13.96
CA LEU A 76 -15.82 -16.49 -13.33
C LEU A 76 -15.80 -16.43 -11.80
N MET A 77 -14.99 -15.55 -11.23
CA MET A 77 -14.86 -15.39 -9.78
C MET A 77 -16.17 -14.86 -9.17
N LYS A 78 -16.53 -15.42 -8.04
CA LYS A 78 -17.59 -14.87 -7.19
C LYS A 78 -17.00 -14.59 -5.82
N PRO A 79 -17.25 -13.40 -5.24
CA PRO A 79 -16.83 -13.11 -3.88
C PRO A 79 -17.30 -14.21 -2.92
N LYS A 80 -16.41 -14.68 -2.07
CA LYS A 80 -16.70 -15.74 -1.12
C LYS A 80 -17.33 -15.13 0.13
N GLU A 81 -18.39 -15.74 0.65
CA GLU A 81 -18.92 -15.33 1.95
C GLU A 81 -17.87 -15.55 3.03
N MET A 82 -17.65 -14.52 3.84
CA MET A 82 -16.71 -14.59 4.95
C MET A 82 -17.30 -15.42 6.09
N THR A 83 -16.47 -16.21 6.74
CA THR A 83 -16.85 -16.95 7.93
C THR A 83 -17.09 -16.00 9.12
N GLY A 84 -17.90 -16.44 10.10
CA GLY A 84 -18.12 -15.63 11.31
C GLY A 84 -16.83 -15.32 12.08
N GLU A 85 -15.83 -16.19 12.05
CA GLU A 85 -14.51 -15.97 12.66
C GLU A 85 -13.72 -14.88 11.92
N GLU A 86 -13.72 -14.90 10.59
CA GLU A 86 -13.08 -13.88 9.76
C GLU A 86 -13.71 -12.49 10.02
N VAL A 87 -15.05 -12.43 10.06
CA VAL A 87 -15.78 -11.21 10.40
C VAL A 87 -15.41 -10.71 11.79
N LEU A 88 -15.37 -11.57 12.80
CA LEU A 88 -14.97 -11.19 14.17
C LEU A 88 -13.53 -10.68 14.25
N ASN A 89 -12.62 -11.28 13.50
CA ASN A 89 -11.23 -10.82 13.45
C ASN A 89 -11.11 -9.44 12.81
N LEU A 90 -11.84 -9.17 11.74
CA LEU A 90 -11.91 -7.83 11.15
C LEU A 90 -12.58 -6.82 12.06
N GLN A 91 -13.64 -7.20 12.80
CA GLN A 91 -14.28 -6.31 13.77
C GLN A 91 -13.33 -5.86 14.90
N LYS A 92 -12.33 -6.66 15.26
CA LYS A 92 -11.30 -6.25 16.23
C LYS A 92 -10.50 -5.04 15.73
N ILE A 93 -10.33 -4.89 14.40
CA ILE A 93 -9.69 -3.72 13.79
C ILE A 93 -10.49 -2.44 14.12
N PHE A 94 -11.82 -2.53 14.01
CA PHE A 94 -12.70 -1.37 14.12
C PHE A 94 -13.02 -0.97 15.57
N ASN A 95 -12.91 -1.90 16.52
CA ASN A 95 -13.28 -1.66 17.92
C ASN A 95 -12.13 -1.11 18.79
N ASN A 96 -10.95 -0.93 18.24
CA ASN A 96 -9.75 -0.54 19.01
C ASN A 96 -9.57 0.99 19.03
N THR A 97 -10.47 1.69 19.75
CA THR A 97 -10.53 3.16 19.83
C THR A 97 -9.50 3.81 20.77
N GLN A 98 -8.67 3.03 21.48
CA GLN A 98 -7.74 3.54 22.51
C GLN A 98 -6.27 3.61 22.05
N LEU A 99 -5.97 3.22 20.81
CA LEU A 99 -4.61 3.22 20.28
C LEU A 99 -4.34 4.50 19.49
N GLU A 100 -3.09 4.94 19.48
CA GLU A 100 -2.64 5.93 18.52
C GLU A 100 -2.90 5.42 17.09
N LEU A 101 -3.14 6.34 16.15
CA LEU A 101 -3.55 6.04 14.78
C LEU A 101 -2.62 5.02 14.11
N ASN A 102 -1.31 5.27 14.20
CA ASN A 102 -0.27 4.44 13.57
C ASN A 102 -0.24 3.02 14.14
N ASP A 103 -0.47 2.86 15.44
CA ASP A 103 -0.58 1.55 16.09
C ASP A 103 -1.84 0.80 15.64
N SER A 104 -2.95 1.50 15.48
CA SER A 104 -4.20 0.92 14.99
C SER A 104 -4.05 0.44 13.54
N ILE A 105 -3.46 1.24 12.65
CA ILE A 105 -3.16 0.88 11.27
C ILE A 105 -2.23 -0.33 11.23
N SER A 106 -1.13 -0.29 11.98
CA SER A 106 -0.13 -1.37 12.00
C SER A 106 -0.74 -2.70 12.46
N LYS A 107 -1.60 -2.69 13.50
CA LYS A 107 -2.31 -3.89 13.96
C LYS A 107 -3.35 -4.39 12.97
N SER A 108 -4.05 -3.47 12.32
CA SER A 108 -5.02 -3.81 11.29
C SER A 108 -4.36 -4.54 10.11
N LEU A 109 -3.25 -4.01 9.61
CA LEU A 109 -2.47 -4.64 8.56
C LEU A 109 -1.93 -6.02 8.96
N GLN A 110 -1.50 -6.17 10.22
CA GLN A 110 -1.06 -7.47 10.72
C GLN A 110 -2.18 -8.51 10.68
N ILE A 111 -3.39 -8.15 11.15
CA ILE A 111 -4.56 -9.03 11.11
C ILE A 111 -4.91 -9.41 9.66
N ILE A 112 -4.91 -8.45 8.75
CA ILE A 112 -5.19 -8.68 7.33
C ILE A 112 -4.14 -9.62 6.72
N SER A 113 -2.87 -9.37 6.98
CA SER A 113 -1.77 -10.21 6.51
C SER A 113 -1.87 -11.64 7.04
N ASP A 114 -2.19 -11.82 8.32
CA ASP A 114 -2.32 -13.15 8.93
C ASP A 114 -3.54 -13.92 8.42
N MET A 115 -4.65 -13.22 8.16
CA MET A 115 -5.86 -13.84 7.60
C MET A 115 -5.70 -14.28 6.14
N THR A 116 -4.96 -13.50 5.34
CA THR A 116 -4.75 -13.79 3.93
C THR A 116 -3.51 -14.62 3.65
N ASN A 117 -2.56 -14.60 4.57
CA ASN A 117 -1.19 -15.09 4.39
C ASN A 117 -0.43 -14.36 3.26
N TYR A 118 -0.78 -13.08 3.01
CA TYR A 118 -0.13 -12.22 2.02
C TYR A 118 0.40 -10.94 2.68
N THR A 119 1.20 -10.18 1.94
CA THR A 119 1.69 -8.88 2.39
C THR A 119 0.59 -7.83 2.30
N ALA A 120 0.33 -7.13 3.37
CA ALA A 120 -0.63 -6.05 3.45
C ALA A 120 0.09 -4.69 3.51
N VAL A 121 -0.38 -3.74 2.71
CA VAL A 121 0.21 -2.40 2.55
C VAL A 121 -0.87 -1.34 2.69
N ILE A 122 -0.61 -0.28 3.44
CA ILE A 122 -1.38 0.97 3.39
C ILE A 122 -0.47 2.08 2.90
N LEU A 123 -0.96 2.85 1.94
CA LEU A 123 -0.33 4.04 1.39
C LEU A 123 -1.21 5.24 1.69
N GLU A 124 -0.62 6.34 2.14
CA GLU A 124 -1.30 7.62 2.18
C GLU A 124 -1.42 8.19 0.76
N ASN A 125 -2.61 8.66 0.40
CA ASN A 125 -2.81 9.31 -0.90
C ASN A 125 -2.28 10.76 -0.85
N LYS A 126 -1.44 11.13 -1.79
CA LYS A 126 -0.82 12.48 -1.93
C LYS A 126 -1.81 13.65 -2.06
N LYS A 127 -3.12 13.40 -2.15
CA LYS A 127 -4.12 14.47 -2.35
C LYS A 127 -4.39 15.33 -1.13
N CYS A 128 -4.07 14.89 0.07
CA CYS A 128 -4.02 15.76 1.23
C CYS A 128 -2.68 16.47 1.25
N GLN A 129 -2.59 17.62 0.57
CA GLN A 129 -1.47 18.52 0.74
C GLN A 129 -1.51 19.01 2.19
N ASN A 130 -0.68 18.41 3.06
CA ASN A 130 -0.46 18.95 4.39
C ASN A 130 0.09 20.37 4.23
N LEU A 131 -0.73 21.36 4.58
CA LEU A 131 -0.32 22.76 4.51
C LEU A 131 0.38 23.15 5.82
N LEU A 132 1.49 23.85 5.72
CA LEU A 132 2.13 24.44 6.89
C LEU A 132 1.14 25.39 7.58
N LYS A 133 0.79 25.12 8.83
CA LYS A 133 -0.10 25.95 9.64
C LYS A 133 0.67 26.88 10.55
N GLN A 134 1.73 26.37 11.17
CA GLN A 134 2.49 27.15 12.15
C GLN A 134 3.87 26.54 12.39
N VAL A 135 4.85 27.39 12.64
CA VAL A 135 6.16 27.04 13.17
C VAL A 135 6.35 27.73 14.51
N GLU A 136 6.80 27.00 15.52
CA GLU A 136 7.16 27.52 16.83
C GLU A 136 8.57 27.08 17.22
N VAL A 137 9.19 27.85 18.12
CA VAL A 137 10.48 27.48 18.73
C VAL A 137 10.43 27.59 20.22
N ILE A 138 10.87 26.54 20.91
CA ILE A 138 11.00 26.46 22.35
C ILE A 138 12.47 26.41 22.72
N PRO A 139 13.01 27.42 23.43
CA PRO A 139 14.40 27.38 23.91
C PRO A 139 14.57 26.28 24.97
N ILE A 140 15.62 25.46 24.81
CA ILE A 140 16.03 24.45 25.79
C ILE A 140 17.18 24.99 26.63
N ASN A 141 18.16 25.62 25.96
CA ASN A 141 19.30 26.29 26.55
C ASN A 141 19.84 27.36 25.58
N ASP A 142 20.97 27.97 25.92
CA ASP A 142 21.55 29.07 25.13
C ASP A 142 22.00 28.64 23.71
N GLU A 143 22.20 27.34 23.47
CA GLU A 143 22.70 26.83 22.19
C GLU A 143 21.67 25.97 21.43
N ASN A 144 20.57 25.57 22.07
CA ASN A 144 19.63 24.63 21.47
C ASN A 144 18.17 25.07 21.65
N VAL A 145 17.41 24.93 20.58
CA VAL A 145 15.97 25.13 20.56
C VAL A 145 15.27 23.89 19.98
N ILE A 146 14.03 23.64 20.37
CA ILE A 146 13.16 22.72 19.65
C ILE A 146 12.31 23.54 18.68
N ALA A 147 12.41 23.27 17.38
CA ALA A 147 11.46 23.74 16.40
C ALA A 147 10.28 22.78 16.35
N ILE A 148 9.07 23.32 16.40
CA ILE A 148 7.81 22.60 16.28
C ILE A 148 7.13 23.09 15.01
N VAL A 149 6.78 22.16 14.13
CA VAL A 149 6.06 22.41 12.89
C VAL A 149 4.67 21.78 13.00
N VAL A 150 3.64 22.57 12.73
CA VAL A 150 2.24 22.13 12.78
C VAL A 150 1.64 22.26 11.40
N THR A 151 0.93 21.23 10.95
CA THR A 151 0.17 21.25 9.70
C THR A 151 -1.31 21.53 9.95
N ASP A 152 -2.05 21.83 8.91
CA ASP A 152 -3.50 22.06 8.95
C ASP A 152 -4.29 20.77 9.28
N THR A 153 -3.71 19.60 9.02
CA THR A 153 -4.26 18.29 9.41
C THR A 153 -4.03 17.94 10.88
N GLY A 154 -3.28 18.78 11.62
CA GLY A 154 -2.95 18.54 13.03
C GLY A 154 -1.70 17.68 13.25
N HIS A 155 -0.98 17.31 12.18
CA HIS A 155 0.31 16.65 12.33
C HIS A 155 1.32 17.62 12.95
N VAL A 156 2.05 17.14 13.96
CA VAL A 156 3.05 17.93 14.71
C VAL A 156 4.38 17.22 14.65
N GLU A 157 5.37 17.88 14.09
CA GLU A 157 6.73 17.39 14.11
C GLU A 157 7.63 18.30 14.94
N ASN A 158 8.62 17.72 15.61
CA ASN A 158 9.57 18.48 16.39
C ASN A 158 11.01 18.10 16.05
N LYS A 159 11.90 19.07 16.06
CA LYS A 159 13.32 18.85 15.80
C LYS A 159 14.18 19.75 16.67
N MET A 160 15.20 19.15 17.29
CA MET A 160 16.21 19.92 17.99
C MET A 160 17.13 20.61 16.99
N ILE A 161 17.26 21.92 17.12
CA ILE A 161 18.11 22.79 16.30
C ILE A 161 19.19 23.40 17.19
N ASN A 162 20.45 23.26 16.75
CA ASN A 162 21.55 23.96 17.39
C ASN A 162 21.69 25.36 16.80
N ILE A 163 21.63 26.37 17.66
CA ILE A 163 21.69 27.80 17.30
C ILE A 163 23.00 28.47 17.76
N LYS A 164 24.06 27.67 17.95
CA LYS A 164 25.36 28.15 18.44
C LYS A 164 25.86 29.36 17.64
N GLY A 165 26.17 30.44 18.34
CA GLY A 165 26.58 31.70 17.74
C GLY A 165 25.45 32.65 17.34
N SER A 166 24.20 32.26 17.59
CA SER A 166 23.01 33.08 17.34
C SER A 166 22.25 33.31 18.65
N ASN A 167 21.38 34.30 18.65
CA ASN A 167 20.59 34.60 19.84
C ASN A 167 19.13 34.24 19.60
N ILE A 168 18.43 33.80 20.65
CA ILE A 168 17.04 33.33 20.59
C ILE A 168 16.10 34.40 20.00
N THR A 169 16.40 35.67 20.17
CA THR A 169 15.61 36.78 19.60
C THR A 169 15.70 36.83 18.08
N GLU A 170 16.86 36.47 17.51
CA GLU A 170 17.05 36.37 16.05
C GLU A 170 16.30 35.17 15.51
N VAL A 171 16.35 34.00 16.21
CA VAL A 171 15.61 32.79 15.84
C VAL A 171 14.10 33.08 15.82
N LYS A 172 13.56 33.77 16.84
CA LYS A 172 12.14 34.13 16.89
C LYS A 172 11.73 35.04 15.73
N LYS A 173 12.56 36.02 15.36
CA LYS A 173 12.30 36.91 14.20
C LYS A 173 12.24 36.10 12.89
N ILE A 174 13.12 35.11 12.71
CA ILE A 174 13.09 34.23 11.54
C ILE A 174 11.83 33.42 11.52
N VAL A 175 11.41 32.83 12.65
CA VAL A 175 10.16 32.08 12.77
C VAL A 175 8.93 32.93 12.49
N GLU A 176 8.93 34.21 12.96
CA GLU A 176 7.86 35.17 12.62
C GLU A 176 7.80 35.43 11.10
N LEU A 177 8.94 35.57 10.43
CA LEU A 177 9.00 35.70 8.97
C LEU A 177 8.48 34.45 8.25
N ILE A 178 8.92 33.29 8.70
CA ILE A 178 8.43 31.99 8.17
C ILE A 178 6.90 31.92 8.29
N ASN A 179 6.36 32.15 9.48
CA ASN A 179 4.91 32.13 9.72
C ASN A 179 4.16 33.18 8.89
N LYS A 180 4.74 34.34 8.66
CA LYS A 180 4.10 35.40 7.88
C LYS A 180 4.08 35.11 6.38
N MET A 181 5.11 34.47 5.85
CA MET A 181 5.33 34.35 4.41
C MET A 181 4.95 33.00 3.83
N ILE A 182 5.15 31.92 4.57
CA ILE A 182 5.02 30.57 4.03
C ILE A 182 3.96 29.69 4.69
N VAL A 183 3.23 30.19 5.71
CA VAL A 183 2.03 29.51 6.21
C VAL A 183 1.01 29.34 5.08
N GLY A 184 0.36 28.18 5.00
CA GLY A 184 -0.55 27.81 3.91
C GLY A 184 0.17 27.22 2.68
N THR A 185 1.48 27.04 2.76
CA THR A 185 2.25 26.36 1.71
C THR A 185 2.22 24.85 1.94
N PRO A 186 2.08 24.04 0.88
CA PRO A 186 2.28 22.60 0.96
C PRO A 186 3.66 22.26 1.56
N ILE A 187 3.72 21.33 2.49
CA ILE A 187 4.95 20.98 3.22
C ILE A 187 6.10 20.62 2.27
N ASN A 188 5.82 19.91 1.19
CA ASN A 188 6.81 19.54 0.17
C ASN A 188 7.40 20.75 -0.60
N GLU A 189 6.72 21.91 -0.59
CA GLU A 189 7.19 23.15 -1.23
C GLU A 189 7.89 24.09 -0.24
N VAL A 190 7.78 23.83 1.07
CA VAL A 190 8.32 24.72 2.12
C VAL A 190 9.83 24.92 1.96
N SER A 191 10.60 23.86 1.71
CA SER A 191 12.06 23.96 1.52
C SER A 191 12.42 24.86 0.34
N SER A 192 11.71 24.76 -0.78
CA SER A 192 11.91 25.63 -1.95
C SER A 192 11.58 27.09 -1.63
N LYS A 193 10.47 27.35 -0.94
CA LYS A 193 10.11 28.72 -0.53
C LYS A 193 11.08 29.28 0.50
N LEU A 194 11.58 28.48 1.42
CA LEU A 194 12.65 28.90 2.33
C LEU A 194 13.88 29.36 1.56
N GLU A 195 14.28 28.64 0.51
CA GLU A 195 15.46 28.97 -0.27
C GLU A 195 15.28 30.22 -1.13
N PHE A 196 14.16 30.32 -1.84
CA PHE A 196 13.95 31.38 -2.83
C PHE A 196 13.31 32.64 -2.27
N GLU A 197 12.47 32.54 -1.24
CA GLU A 197 11.73 33.67 -0.71
C GLU A 197 12.27 34.16 0.65
N ILE A 198 12.61 33.28 1.56
CA ILE A 198 12.99 33.64 2.94
C ILE A 198 14.48 33.92 3.07
N LYS A 199 15.34 33.08 2.48
CA LYS A 199 16.81 33.25 2.57
C LYS A 199 17.32 34.64 2.16
N PRO A 200 16.85 35.24 1.03
CA PRO A 200 17.28 36.58 0.64
C PRO A 200 16.91 37.64 1.68
N ILE A 201 15.76 37.48 2.34
CA ILE A 201 15.29 38.44 3.36
C ILE A 201 16.10 38.30 4.65
N ILE A 202 16.28 37.05 5.13
CA ILE A 202 17.03 36.78 6.36
C ILE A 202 18.48 37.27 6.21
N SER A 203 19.11 37.02 5.07
CA SER A 203 20.49 37.42 4.79
C SER A 203 20.72 38.93 4.90
N ALA A 204 19.69 39.74 4.69
CA ALA A 204 19.77 41.19 4.79
C ALA A 204 19.65 41.73 6.23
N TYR A 205 19.10 40.95 7.16
CA TYR A 205 18.75 41.42 8.50
C TYR A 205 19.41 40.66 9.66
N VAL A 206 20.01 39.50 9.43
CA VAL A 206 20.58 38.63 10.48
C VAL A 206 22.03 38.28 10.19
N MET A 207 22.93 38.65 11.10
CA MET A 207 24.38 38.54 10.90
C MET A 207 24.92 37.11 10.82
N HIS A 208 24.26 36.17 11.48
CA HIS A 208 24.59 34.74 11.47
C HIS A 208 23.44 33.89 10.90
N TYR A 209 22.77 34.39 9.85
CA TYR A 209 21.59 33.75 9.29
C TYR A 209 21.83 32.34 8.77
N GLU A 210 23.01 32.04 8.27
CA GLU A 210 23.32 30.75 7.64
C GLU A 210 23.12 29.56 8.59
N THR A 211 23.54 29.69 9.84
CA THR A 211 23.38 28.64 10.84
C THR A 211 21.91 28.36 11.11
N ILE A 212 21.13 29.41 11.35
CA ILE A 212 19.71 29.29 11.65
C ILE A 212 18.94 28.84 10.40
N TYR A 213 19.24 29.44 9.23
CA TYR A 213 18.62 29.07 7.96
C TYR A 213 18.86 27.60 7.64
N ASN A 214 20.12 27.15 7.66
CA ASN A 214 20.46 25.77 7.36
C ASN A 214 19.81 24.78 8.36
N ALA A 215 19.68 25.20 9.61
CA ALA A 215 19.02 24.39 10.61
C ALA A 215 17.51 24.22 10.32
N PHE A 216 16.81 25.30 9.94
CA PHE A 216 15.41 25.23 9.51
C PHE A 216 15.26 24.52 8.17
N TYR A 217 16.09 24.83 7.18
CA TYR A 217 16.09 24.15 5.89
C TYR A 217 16.24 22.64 6.04
N ASN A 218 17.21 22.20 6.85
CA ASN A 218 17.39 20.77 7.15
C ASN A 218 16.23 20.18 7.97
N ALA A 219 15.60 20.96 8.85
CA ALA A 219 14.43 20.53 9.58
C ALA A 219 13.26 20.25 8.62
N PHE A 220 13.01 21.17 7.69
CA PHE A 220 11.94 21.02 6.69
C PHE A 220 12.28 20.03 5.56
N ASN A 221 13.55 19.95 5.14
CA ASN A 221 13.97 18.99 4.11
C ASN A 221 13.94 17.53 4.62
N ASN A 222 14.06 17.37 5.93
CA ASN A 222 13.86 16.09 6.59
C ASN A 222 12.44 15.94 7.16
N PHE A 223 11.59 16.93 6.99
CA PHE A 223 10.17 16.79 7.08
C PHE A 223 9.83 15.88 5.91
N ARG A 224 9.96 14.61 6.14
CA ARG A 224 9.51 13.65 5.18
C ARG A 224 8.04 13.97 4.93
N ASP A 225 7.67 14.14 3.67
CA ASP A 225 6.40 13.59 3.24
C ASP A 225 6.45 12.15 3.75
N ASP A 226 6.07 11.97 5.01
CA ASP A 226 5.73 10.67 5.53
C ASP A 226 4.43 10.31 4.80
N ASN A 227 4.56 10.00 3.51
CA ASN A 227 3.73 9.02 2.87
C ASN A 227 4.07 7.76 3.65
N GLU A 228 3.50 7.63 4.86
CA GLU A 228 3.75 6.49 5.70
C GLU A 228 3.27 5.28 4.95
N VAL A 229 4.23 4.57 4.38
CA VAL A 229 3.97 3.26 3.78
C VAL A 229 4.03 2.26 4.92
N PHE A 230 2.87 1.85 5.38
CA PHE A 230 2.78 0.77 6.36
C PHE A 230 2.75 -0.57 5.62
N VAL A 231 3.72 -1.42 5.90
CA VAL A 231 3.80 -2.77 5.31
C VAL A 231 3.87 -3.81 6.42
N LYS A 232 3.04 -4.84 6.34
CA LYS A 232 3.05 -6.02 7.21
C LYS A 232 3.06 -7.30 6.38
N GLY A 233 3.70 -8.33 6.92
CA GLY A 233 3.77 -9.64 6.26
C GLY A 233 4.76 -9.68 5.10
N LYS A 234 5.82 -8.87 5.09
CA LYS A 234 6.89 -8.95 4.07
C LYS A 234 7.51 -10.35 4.00
N GLU A 235 7.62 -11.01 5.15
CA GLU A 235 8.09 -12.38 5.27
C GLU A 235 7.24 -13.39 4.50
N LYS A 236 5.95 -13.11 4.29
CA LYS A 236 5.05 -13.98 3.53
C LYS A 236 5.48 -14.14 2.06
N ILE A 237 6.05 -13.06 1.48
CA ILE A 237 6.60 -13.13 0.11
C ILE A 237 7.84 -14.03 0.07
N LEU A 238 8.65 -14.01 1.14
CA LEU A 238 9.87 -14.82 1.22
C LEU A 238 9.59 -16.32 1.31
N GLU A 239 8.41 -16.69 1.80
CA GLU A 239 7.96 -18.09 1.93
C GLU A 239 7.35 -18.64 0.63
N LEU A 240 7.14 -17.79 -0.38
CA LEU A 240 6.53 -18.20 -1.65
C LEU A 240 7.52 -19.04 -2.48
N PRO A 241 7.13 -20.22 -2.95
CA PRO A 241 8.01 -21.10 -3.75
C PRO A 241 8.46 -20.44 -5.08
N GLU A 242 7.75 -19.44 -5.56
CA GLU A 242 8.09 -18.67 -6.77
C GLU A 242 9.35 -17.82 -6.60
N PHE A 243 9.76 -17.53 -5.36
CA PHE A 243 10.90 -16.66 -5.01
C PHE A 243 12.03 -17.45 -4.35
N ASN A 244 12.56 -18.48 -5.03
CA ASN A 244 13.70 -19.26 -4.55
C ASN A 244 15.07 -18.60 -4.78
N GLU A 245 15.11 -17.46 -5.51
CA GLU A 245 16.34 -16.77 -5.85
C GLU A 245 16.53 -15.53 -4.94
N VAL A 246 17.66 -15.47 -4.24
CA VAL A 246 17.98 -14.38 -3.30
C VAL A 246 17.93 -13.00 -3.97
N ASP A 247 18.34 -12.90 -5.24
CA ASP A 247 18.35 -11.62 -5.97
C ASP A 247 16.94 -11.13 -6.33
N LYS A 248 16.01 -12.04 -6.63
CA LYS A 248 14.59 -11.70 -6.83
C LYS A 248 13.96 -11.23 -5.54
N ILE A 249 14.21 -11.96 -4.44
CA ILE A 249 13.74 -11.58 -3.11
C ILE A 249 14.22 -10.17 -2.74
N LYS A 250 15.52 -9.90 -2.87
CA LYS A 250 16.08 -8.58 -2.57
C LYS A 250 15.41 -7.47 -3.39
N LYS A 251 15.20 -7.67 -4.69
CA LYS A 251 14.52 -6.70 -5.55
C LYS A 251 13.11 -6.38 -5.07
N ILE A 252 12.32 -7.41 -4.71
CA ILE A 252 10.94 -7.22 -4.24
C ILE A 252 10.91 -6.52 -2.90
N VAL A 253 11.74 -6.95 -1.93
CA VAL A 253 11.82 -6.32 -0.62
C VAL A 253 12.25 -4.85 -0.75
N THR A 254 13.24 -4.55 -1.60
CA THR A 254 13.66 -3.17 -1.86
C THR A 254 12.53 -2.35 -2.50
N LYS A 255 11.77 -2.92 -3.43
CA LYS A 255 10.60 -2.25 -4.02
C LYS A 255 9.47 -2.03 -3.00
N LEU A 256 9.24 -2.97 -2.08
CA LEU A 256 8.28 -2.83 -1.00
C LEU A 256 8.71 -1.80 0.08
N ASP A 257 10.00 -1.48 0.16
CA ASP A 257 10.54 -0.47 1.07
C ASP A 257 10.75 0.90 0.40
N SER A 258 10.57 0.99 -0.91
CA SER A 258 10.90 2.17 -1.72
C SER A 258 9.65 2.94 -2.16
N ASP A 259 9.93 4.11 -2.74
CA ASP A 259 8.95 4.95 -3.42
C ASP A 259 8.19 4.25 -4.56
N SER A 260 8.64 3.06 -4.99
CA SER A 260 7.95 2.26 -6.02
C SER A 260 6.54 1.82 -5.62
N LEU A 261 6.22 1.82 -4.32
CA LEU A 261 4.84 1.61 -3.88
C LEU A 261 3.96 2.83 -4.10
N LYS A 262 4.53 4.01 -4.29
CA LYS A 262 3.79 5.25 -4.58
C LYS A 262 3.06 5.17 -5.93
N ASP A 263 3.56 4.38 -6.87
CA ASP A 263 2.90 4.13 -8.15
C ASP A 263 1.59 3.33 -8.00
N LEU A 264 1.37 2.75 -6.80
CA LEU A 264 0.09 2.12 -6.43
C LEU A 264 -0.99 3.13 -6.01
N GLU A 265 -0.68 4.42 -5.87
CA GLU A 265 -1.61 5.46 -5.35
C GLU A 265 -2.82 5.68 -6.26
N GLU A 266 -2.70 5.54 -7.59
CA GLU A 266 -3.83 5.67 -8.50
C GLU A 266 -4.73 4.43 -8.42
N SER A 267 -5.71 4.45 -7.54
CA SER A 267 -6.77 3.45 -7.51
C SER A 267 -8.11 4.09 -7.85
N SER A 268 -8.94 3.37 -8.58
CA SER A 268 -10.36 3.69 -8.70
C SER A 268 -11.03 3.53 -7.33
N ASP A 269 -12.22 4.09 -7.14
CA ASP A 269 -12.99 3.85 -5.92
C ASP A 269 -13.38 2.38 -5.76
N ASP A 270 -13.34 1.60 -6.82
CA ASP A 270 -13.59 0.16 -6.81
C ASP A 270 -12.32 -0.66 -6.50
N ILE A 271 -12.51 -1.94 -6.17
CA ILE A 271 -11.40 -2.86 -5.96
C ILE A 271 -10.73 -3.14 -7.31
N SER A 272 -9.45 -2.79 -7.42
CA SER A 272 -8.64 -3.00 -8.61
C SER A 272 -7.67 -4.17 -8.41
N ILE A 273 -7.53 -5.02 -9.44
CA ILE A 273 -6.69 -6.23 -9.40
C ILE A 273 -5.69 -6.14 -10.55
N TYR A 274 -4.40 -6.22 -10.23
CA TYR A 274 -3.28 -6.15 -11.18
C TYR A 274 -2.50 -7.47 -11.11
N ILE A 275 -2.53 -8.26 -12.18
CA ILE A 275 -1.98 -9.63 -12.23
C ILE A 275 -0.69 -9.64 -13.07
N GLY A 276 0.40 -10.14 -12.52
CA GLY A 276 1.64 -10.34 -13.25
C GLY A 276 2.15 -9.07 -13.92
N SER A 277 2.31 -9.07 -15.23
CA SER A 277 2.82 -7.95 -16.02
C SER A 277 1.98 -6.66 -15.96
N GLU A 278 0.78 -6.70 -15.38
CA GLU A 278 -0.06 -5.52 -15.16
C GLU A 278 0.40 -4.68 -13.96
N ASN A 279 1.30 -5.19 -13.12
CA ASN A 279 1.88 -4.48 -11.99
C ASN A 279 3.37 -4.21 -12.20
N GLU A 280 3.89 -3.18 -11.52
CA GLU A 280 5.29 -2.76 -11.66
C GLU A 280 6.24 -3.44 -10.66
N LEU A 281 5.71 -4.23 -9.71
CA LEU A 281 6.53 -4.88 -8.69
C LEU A 281 7.28 -6.09 -9.27
N ASP A 282 6.56 -7.09 -9.76
CA ASP A 282 7.13 -8.32 -10.33
C ASP A 282 6.05 -9.12 -11.07
N ASP A 283 6.42 -9.73 -12.22
CA ASP A 283 5.51 -10.53 -13.05
C ASP A 283 4.93 -11.78 -12.36
N ASN A 284 5.47 -12.20 -11.22
CA ASN A 284 4.96 -13.33 -10.44
C ASN A 284 4.01 -12.90 -9.32
N LEU A 285 3.83 -11.60 -9.12
CA LEU A 285 2.97 -11.05 -8.09
C LEU A 285 1.62 -10.58 -8.65
N THR A 286 0.67 -10.50 -7.77
CA THR A 286 -0.63 -9.84 -7.96
C THR A 286 -0.79 -8.79 -6.88
N ILE A 287 -1.36 -7.65 -7.25
CA ILE A 287 -1.73 -6.57 -6.34
C ILE A 287 -3.23 -6.38 -6.41
N ILE A 288 -3.91 -6.48 -5.27
CA ILE A 288 -5.32 -6.14 -5.14
C ILE A 288 -5.41 -4.93 -4.23
N LYS A 289 -5.96 -3.82 -4.74
CA LYS A 289 -6.01 -2.56 -4.00
C LYS A 289 -7.38 -1.90 -4.05
N THR A 290 -7.67 -1.11 -3.03
CA THR A 290 -8.87 -0.28 -2.94
C THR A 290 -8.59 0.96 -2.11
N LYS A 291 -9.41 1.99 -2.29
CA LYS A 291 -9.40 3.16 -1.42
C LYS A 291 -10.17 2.87 -0.14
N VAL A 292 -9.64 3.35 0.96
CA VAL A 292 -10.27 3.32 2.28
C VAL A 292 -10.15 4.70 2.93
N ILE A 293 -11.14 5.09 3.72
CA ILE A 293 -11.11 6.33 4.49
C ILE A 293 -10.76 5.98 5.92
N ILE A 294 -9.62 6.47 6.41
CA ILE A 294 -9.17 6.28 7.79
C ILE A 294 -8.92 7.68 8.37
N ASP A 295 -9.66 8.03 9.44
CA ASP A 295 -9.62 9.35 10.10
C ASP A 295 -9.76 10.53 9.13
N ASN A 296 -10.80 10.48 8.29
CA ASN A 296 -11.11 11.47 7.26
C ASN A 296 -10.00 11.65 6.20
N GLN A 297 -9.04 10.75 6.13
CA GLN A 297 -8.01 10.72 5.10
C GLN A 297 -8.22 9.54 4.15
N GLU A 298 -8.16 9.83 2.86
CA GLU A 298 -8.18 8.79 1.83
C GLU A 298 -6.82 8.11 1.75
N ARG A 299 -6.82 6.78 1.91
CA ARG A 299 -5.64 5.93 1.84
C ARG A 299 -5.87 4.79 0.87
N THR A 300 -4.81 4.25 0.31
CA THR A 300 -4.88 3.02 -0.51
C THR A 300 -4.48 1.83 0.35
N LEU A 301 -5.40 0.88 0.51
CA LEU A 301 -5.14 -0.44 1.09
C LEU A 301 -4.85 -1.42 -0.04
N ALA A 302 -3.70 -2.05 -0.01
CA ALA A 302 -3.28 -3.03 -1.01
C ALA A 302 -2.87 -4.36 -0.37
N ILE A 303 -3.17 -5.46 -1.05
CA ILE A 303 -2.70 -6.80 -0.72
C ILE A 303 -1.81 -7.28 -1.86
N VAL A 304 -0.60 -7.69 -1.51
CA VAL A 304 0.40 -8.18 -2.45
C VAL A 304 0.64 -9.67 -2.20
N GLY A 305 0.43 -10.49 -3.20
CA GLY A 305 0.59 -11.93 -3.12
C GLY A 305 0.99 -12.55 -4.47
N PRO A 306 1.13 -13.88 -4.57
CA PRO A 306 1.46 -14.55 -5.81
C PRO A 306 0.30 -14.50 -6.82
N LYS A 307 0.56 -14.72 -8.11
CA LYS A 307 -0.51 -14.83 -9.13
C LYS A 307 -1.58 -15.87 -8.77
N ARG A 308 -1.22 -16.89 -8.04
CA ARG A 308 -2.12 -17.96 -7.55
C ARG A 308 -2.77 -17.65 -6.20
N MET A 309 -3.18 -16.42 -5.95
CA MET A 309 -3.81 -16.07 -4.68
C MET A 309 -5.31 -16.41 -4.63
N GLU A 310 -5.87 -16.46 -3.42
CA GLU A 310 -7.31 -16.62 -3.18
C GLU A 310 -8.04 -15.28 -3.45
N TYR A 311 -8.23 -14.94 -4.73
CA TYR A 311 -8.82 -13.69 -5.17
C TYR A 311 -10.19 -13.41 -4.54
N ASP A 312 -11.06 -14.40 -4.51
CA ASP A 312 -12.42 -14.33 -3.96
C ASP A 312 -12.42 -13.96 -2.48
N LYS A 313 -11.54 -14.53 -1.70
CA LYS A 313 -11.36 -14.24 -0.27
C LYS A 313 -10.83 -12.82 -0.05
N VAL A 314 -9.78 -12.44 -0.78
CA VAL A 314 -9.14 -11.12 -0.64
C VAL A 314 -10.09 -10.01 -1.04
N VAL A 315 -10.81 -10.16 -2.16
CA VAL A 315 -11.81 -9.20 -2.62
C VAL A 315 -12.94 -9.03 -1.60
N SER A 316 -13.48 -10.14 -1.07
CA SER A 316 -14.54 -10.09 -0.06
C SER A 316 -14.10 -9.37 1.22
N MET A 317 -12.84 -9.62 1.64
CA MET A 317 -12.29 -8.96 2.82
C MET A 317 -12.07 -7.46 2.59
N LEU A 318 -11.50 -7.07 1.46
CA LEU A 318 -11.32 -5.65 1.13
C LEU A 318 -12.65 -4.91 1.01
N ASP A 319 -13.66 -5.53 0.40
CA ASP A 319 -15.02 -4.97 0.31
C ASP A 319 -15.64 -4.79 1.70
N TYR A 320 -15.49 -5.78 2.58
CA TYR A 320 -15.94 -5.67 3.97
C TYR A 320 -15.24 -4.54 4.71
N ILE A 321 -13.91 -4.42 4.58
CA ILE A 321 -13.12 -3.36 5.20
C ILE A 321 -13.58 -2.00 4.70
N LYS A 322 -13.70 -1.83 3.38
CA LYS A 322 -14.15 -0.58 2.75
C LYS A 322 -15.52 -0.13 3.27
N LYS A 323 -16.48 -1.05 3.39
CA LYS A 323 -17.83 -0.75 3.87
C LYS A 323 -17.91 -0.40 5.35
N ASN A 324 -16.99 -0.91 6.16
CA ASN A 324 -17.07 -0.76 7.62
C ASN A 324 -16.06 0.28 8.19
N ILE A 325 -14.99 0.62 7.48
CA ILE A 325 -14.09 1.72 7.88
C ILE A 325 -14.72 3.09 7.59
N GLY A 326 -15.40 3.26 6.44
CA GLY A 326 -16.05 4.52 6.06
C GLY A 326 -17.34 4.86 6.81
N GLY A 327 -17.84 3.97 7.68
CA GLY A 327 -19.17 4.10 8.30
C GLY A 327 -19.21 4.86 9.64
N ARG A 328 -18.13 5.51 10.08
CA ARG A 328 -18.11 6.21 11.39
C ARG A 328 -18.71 7.61 11.37
N ASP A 329 -19.19 8.13 10.24
CA ASP A 329 -19.79 9.47 10.16
C ASP A 329 -21.32 9.52 10.35
N ASN A 330 -21.97 8.44 10.74
CA ASN A 330 -23.42 8.47 11.05
C ASN A 330 -23.71 8.10 12.51
N GLY A 331 -23.58 9.09 13.36
CA GLY A 331 -24.44 9.28 14.52
C GLY A 331 -24.09 8.51 15.81
N TRP A 332 -23.51 9.22 16.74
CA TRP A 332 -24.04 9.34 18.11
C TRP A 332 -23.85 10.76 18.58
#